data_d3fa8cb51597c0a98ce010fa6fcde296
#
_entry.id   d3fa8cb51597c0a98ce010fa6fcde296
#
_cell.length_a   1.000
_cell.length_b   1.000
_cell.length_c   1.000
_cell.angle_alpha   90.00
_cell.angle_beta   90.00
_cell.angle_gamma   90.00
#
_symmetry.space_group_name_H-M   'P 1'
#
loop_
_entity.id
_entity.type
_entity.pdbx_description
1 polymer ?
#
loop_
_entity_poly.entity_id
_entity_poly.type
_entity_poly.pdbx_seq_one_letter_code
_entity_poly.pdbx_strand_id
1 'polypeptide(L)'
;MSMVGVSVASSKSLQLEATQEVYDRAIVKLNLLLIDDKTHEQVVRSRLFEVMDERNELGGYSTSELHVMEKSIEKKVSDFLDGLSEQYVTI
;
A
#
# COMPACT_ATOMS: atom_id res chain seq x y z
N MET A 1 -31.75 -2.48 19.11
CA MET A 1 -30.81 -3.28 18.34
C MET A 1 -29.46 -2.60 18.24
N SER A 2 -28.49 -3.19 18.86
CA SER A 2 -27.13 -2.67 18.85
C SER A 2 -26.45 -2.80 17.48
N MET A 3 -27.03 -3.54 16.57
CA MET A 3 -26.43 -3.81 15.28
C MET A 3 -26.28 -2.57 14.40
N VAL A 4 -27.17 -1.60 14.50
CA VAL A 4 -27.09 -0.39 13.69
C VAL A 4 -25.87 0.46 14.11
N GLY A 5 -25.68 0.64 15.41
CA GLY A 5 -24.53 1.38 15.92
C GLY A 5 -23.22 0.66 15.62
N VAL A 6 -23.21 -0.65 15.75
CA VAL A 6 -22.04 -1.47 15.43
C VAL A 6 -21.71 -1.38 13.95
N SER A 7 -22.71 -1.38 13.08
CA SER A 7 -22.49 -1.26 11.63
C SER A 7 -21.79 0.03 11.24
N VAL A 8 -22.19 1.15 11.84
CA VAL A 8 -21.60 2.46 11.54
C VAL A 8 -20.14 2.48 11.98
N ALA A 9 -19.85 2.02 13.19
CA ALA A 9 -18.48 1.93 13.69
C ALA A 9 -17.67 0.93 12.86
N SER A 10 -18.27 -0.21 12.50
CA SER A 10 -17.62 -1.27 11.73
C SER A 10 -17.27 -0.83 10.31
N SER A 11 -18.05 0.07 9.70
CA SER A 11 -17.76 0.55 8.35
C SER A 11 -16.41 1.22 8.26
N LYS A 12 -16.09 2.09 9.20
CA LYS A 12 -14.79 2.75 9.23
C LYS A 12 -13.69 1.76 9.55
N SER A 13 -13.90 0.88 10.51
CA SER A 13 -12.92 -0.14 10.88
C SER A 13 -12.66 -1.10 9.72
N LEU A 14 -13.69 -1.52 9.01
CA LEU A 14 -13.55 -2.40 7.87
C LEU A 14 -12.82 -1.73 6.72
N GLN A 15 -13.10 -0.45 6.47
CA GLN A 15 -12.39 0.30 5.44
C GLN A 15 -10.92 0.45 5.81
N LEU A 16 -10.63 0.74 7.07
CA LEU A 16 -9.25 0.85 7.54
C LEU A 16 -8.52 -0.48 7.38
N GLU A 17 -9.13 -1.57 7.80
CA GLU A 17 -8.53 -2.90 7.65
C GLU A 17 -8.29 -3.25 6.18
N ALA A 18 -9.26 -2.98 5.31
CA ALA A 18 -9.12 -3.24 3.89
C ALA A 18 -7.97 -2.44 3.29
N THR A 19 -7.86 -1.18 3.65
CA THR A 19 -6.78 -0.31 3.18
C THR A 19 -5.43 -0.79 3.70
N GLN A 20 -5.36 -1.16 4.98
CA GLN A 20 -4.14 -1.70 5.58
C GLN A 20 -3.70 -2.98 4.88
N GLU A 21 -4.64 -3.85 4.51
CA GLU A 21 -4.31 -5.09 3.78
C GLU A 21 -3.67 -4.79 2.43
N VAL A 22 -4.19 -3.80 1.71
CA VAL A 22 -3.63 -3.42 0.41
C VAL A 22 -2.20 -2.90 0.60
N TYR A 23 -1.98 -2.07 1.62
CA TYR A 23 -0.65 -1.58 1.95
C TYR A 23 0.28 -2.72 2.36
N ASP A 24 -0.22 -3.67 3.15
CA ASP A 24 0.58 -4.83 3.58
C ASP A 24 0.99 -5.69 2.39
N ARG A 25 0.10 -5.89 1.41
CA ARG A 25 0.44 -6.61 0.20
C ARG A 25 1.51 -5.87 -0.62
N ALA A 26 1.41 -4.55 -0.69
CA ALA A 26 2.43 -3.75 -1.35
C ALA A 26 3.79 -3.88 -0.66
N ILE A 27 3.79 -3.85 0.67
CA ILE A 27 5.00 -4.01 1.47
C ILE A 27 5.63 -5.38 1.22
N VAL A 28 4.83 -6.43 1.18
CA VAL A 28 5.32 -7.79 0.90
C VAL A 28 5.95 -7.85 -0.49
N LYS A 29 5.30 -7.28 -1.50
CA LYS A 29 5.84 -7.26 -2.87
C LYS A 29 7.19 -6.55 -2.93
N LEU A 30 7.31 -5.41 -2.27
CA LEU A 30 8.55 -4.64 -2.25
C LEU A 30 9.65 -5.39 -1.50
N ASN A 31 9.31 -6.06 -0.39
CA ASN A 31 10.27 -6.88 0.35
C ASN A 31 10.78 -8.05 -0.48
N LEU A 32 9.90 -8.73 -1.20
CA LEU A 32 10.30 -9.83 -2.08
C LEU A 32 11.22 -9.32 -3.19
N LEU A 33 10.92 -8.15 -3.72
CA LEU A 33 11.76 -7.54 -4.74
C LEU A 33 13.14 -7.21 -4.20
N LEU A 34 13.23 -6.76 -2.95
CA LEU A 34 14.53 -6.49 -2.29
C LEU A 34 15.39 -7.75 -2.20
N ILE A 35 14.76 -8.91 -1.99
CA ILE A 35 15.47 -10.18 -1.91
C ILE A 35 15.99 -10.59 -3.29
N ASP A 36 15.17 -10.43 -4.31
CA ASP A 36 15.46 -10.91 -5.66
C ASP A 36 16.31 -9.96 -6.49
N ASP A 37 16.12 -8.65 -6.29
CA ASP A 37 16.75 -7.62 -7.13
C ASP A 37 17.69 -6.74 -6.32
N LYS A 38 18.97 -7.08 -6.36
CA LYS A 38 20.00 -6.29 -5.67
C LYS A 38 20.40 -5.04 -6.45
N THR A 39 20.14 -5.03 -7.75
CA THR A 39 20.52 -3.92 -8.62
C THR A 39 19.77 -2.62 -8.25
N HIS A 40 18.50 -2.75 -7.88
CA HIS A 40 17.66 -1.61 -7.53
C HIS A 40 17.38 -1.51 -6.03
N GLU A 41 18.24 -2.07 -5.20
CA GLU A 41 18.02 -2.19 -3.76
C GLU A 41 17.67 -0.85 -3.09
N GLN A 42 18.44 0.21 -3.38
CA GLN A 42 18.21 1.49 -2.72
C GLN A 42 16.88 2.13 -3.11
N VAL A 43 16.54 2.06 -4.39
CA VAL A 43 15.29 2.62 -4.90
C VAL A 43 14.09 1.88 -4.31
N VAL A 44 14.17 0.56 -4.28
CA VAL A 44 13.09 -0.28 -3.73
C VAL A 44 12.96 -0.05 -2.23
N ARG A 45 14.08 0.05 -1.53
CA ARG A 45 14.07 0.29 -0.08
C ARG A 45 13.44 1.64 0.26
N SER A 46 13.76 2.68 -0.51
CA SER A 46 13.17 4.00 -0.32
C SER A 46 11.66 3.97 -0.52
N ARG A 47 11.22 3.28 -1.57
CA ARG A 47 9.78 3.14 -1.83
C ARG A 47 9.08 2.36 -0.72
N LEU A 48 9.73 1.31 -0.23
CA LEU A 48 9.21 0.50 0.86
C LEU A 48 8.99 1.36 2.11
N PHE A 49 9.96 2.19 2.48
CA PHE A 49 9.84 3.06 3.65
C PHE A 49 8.71 4.08 3.47
N GLU A 50 8.54 4.65 2.28
CA GLU A 50 7.43 5.56 1.99
C GLU A 50 6.08 4.87 2.21
N VAL A 51 5.94 3.65 1.72
CA VAL A 51 4.70 2.88 1.85
C VAL A 51 4.43 2.56 3.32
N MET A 52 5.46 2.16 4.07
CA MET A 52 5.34 1.87 5.49
C MET A 52 4.93 3.11 6.29
N ASP A 53 5.49 4.27 5.98
CA ASP A 53 5.13 5.52 6.64
C ASP A 53 3.67 5.89 6.36
N GLU A 54 3.23 5.78 5.12
CA GLU A 54 1.83 6.03 4.76
C GLU A 54 0.89 5.08 5.51
N ARG A 55 1.26 3.80 5.57
CA ARG A 55 0.47 2.81 6.29
C ARG A 55 0.27 3.19 7.76
N ASN A 56 1.33 3.67 8.38
CA ASN A 56 1.26 4.06 9.80
C ASN A 56 0.35 5.26 10.04
N GLU A 57 0.10 6.07 9.02
CA GLU A 57 -0.74 7.25 9.12
C GLU A 57 -2.21 7.00 8.77
N LEU A 58 -2.54 5.80 8.28
CA LEU A 58 -3.89 5.49 7.78
C LEU A 58 -5.00 5.73 8.81
N GLY A 59 -4.73 5.52 10.08
CA GLY A 59 -5.72 5.70 11.13
C GLY A 59 -6.23 7.13 11.26
N GLY A 60 -5.51 8.12 10.73
CA GLY A 60 -5.88 9.52 10.78
C GLY A 60 -6.78 9.99 9.65
N TYR A 61 -7.09 9.13 8.68
CA TYR A 61 -7.87 9.51 7.50
C TYR A 61 -9.32 9.11 7.62
N SER A 62 -10.18 9.82 6.88
CA SER A 62 -11.61 9.50 6.80
C SER A 62 -11.83 8.26 5.92
N THR A 63 -13.02 7.68 6.02
CA THR A 63 -13.38 6.52 5.20
C THR A 63 -13.22 6.80 3.71
N SER A 64 -13.65 7.98 3.25
CA SER A 64 -13.52 8.38 1.85
C SER A 64 -12.07 8.48 1.42
N GLU A 65 -11.23 9.07 2.26
CA GLU A 65 -9.81 9.23 1.99
C GLU A 65 -9.12 7.86 1.93
N LEU A 66 -9.47 6.96 2.85
CA LEU A 66 -8.92 5.61 2.87
C LEU A 66 -9.24 4.86 1.58
N HIS A 67 -10.46 5.01 1.07
CA HIS A 67 -10.87 4.37 -0.17
C HIS A 67 -10.02 4.85 -1.35
N VAL A 68 -9.78 6.15 -1.42
CA VAL A 68 -8.93 6.75 -2.46
C VAL A 68 -7.49 6.25 -2.32
N MET A 69 -6.97 6.21 -1.10
CA MET A 69 -5.61 5.77 -0.84
C MET A 69 -5.40 4.29 -1.19
N GLU A 70 -6.40 3.46 -0.92
CA GLU A 70 -6.36 2.05 -1.26
C GLU A 70 -6.11 1.86 -2.76
N LYS A 71 -6.86 2.57 -3.59
CA LYS A 71 -6.70 2.50 -5.04
C LYS A 71 -5.41 3.14 -5.53
N SER A 72 -5.05 4.25 -4.92
CA SER A 72 -3.85 4.99 -5.26
C SER A 72 -2.57 4.17 -5.02
N ILE A 73 -2.49 3.47 -3.89
CA ILE A 73 -1.28 2.70 -3.58
C ILE A 73 -1.10 1.52 -4.53
N GLU A 74 -2.17 0.86 -4.94
CA GLU A 74 -2.08 -0.22 -5.90
C GLU A 74 -1.48 0.26 -7.22
N LYS A 75 -1.97 1.40 -7.71
CA LYS A 75 -1.47 1.98 -8.94
C LYS A 75 -0.01 2.42 -8.80
N LYS A 76 0.33 3.08 -7.70
CA LYS A 76 1.70 3.57 -7.46
C LYS A 76 2.70 2.42 -7.46
N VAL A 77 2.37 1.32 -6.79
CA VAL A 77 3.26 0.17 -6.73
C VAL A 77 3.37 -0.50 -8.10
N SER A 78 2.25 -0.67 -8.80
CA SER A 78 2.25 -1.23 -10.13
C SER A 78 3.10 -0.41 -11.10
N ASP A 79 2.94 0.91 -11.09
CA ASP A 79 3.71 1.81 -11.95
C ASP A 79 5.20 1.76 -11.60
N PHE A 80 5.52 1.68 -10.31
CA PHE A 80 6.90 1.57 -9.86
C PHE A 80 7.56 0.29 -10.37
N LEU A 81 6.85 -0.84 -10.25
CA LEU A 81 7.36 -2.13 -10.71
C LEU A 81 7.53 -2.14 -12.24
N ASP A 82 6.58 -1.56 -12.95
CA ASP A 82 6.66 -1.45 -14.41
C ASP A 82 7.85 -0.60 -14.83
N GLY A 83 8.13 0.48 -14.12
CA GLY A 83 9.28 1.32 -14.38
C GLY A 83 10.60 0.59 -14.22
N LEU A 84 10.69 -0.28 -13.20
CA LEU A 84 11.89 -1.10 -13.01
C LEU A 84 12.05 -2.11 -14.13
N SER A 85 10.96 -2.73 -14.56
CA SER A 85 10.97 -3.67 -15.67
C SER A 85 11.42 -3.02 -16.98
N GLU A 86 10.99 -1.79 -17.23
CA GLU A 86 11.41 -1.03 -18.40
C GLU A 86 12.92 -0.76 -18.40
N GLN A 87 13.49 -0.49 -17.23
CA GLN A 87 14.93 -0.31 -17.09
C GLN A 87 15.69 -1.55 -17.47
N TYR A 88 15.18 -2.72 -17.13
CA TYR A 88 15.80 -3.98 -17.52
C TYR A 88 15.75 -4.18 -19.04
N VAL A 89 14.63 -3.82 -19.65
CA VAL A 89 14.45 -4.01 -21.10
C VAL A 89 15.36 -3.10 -21.91
N THR A 90 15.65 -1.92 -21.39
CA THR A 90 16.49 -0.95 -22.11
C THR A 90 17.97 -1.31 -22.12
N ILE A 91 18.36 -2.21 -21.29
CA ILE A 91 19.76 -2.67 -21.24
C ILE A 91 20.02 -3.69 -22.34
#